data_7ad27ddc98e695b3c457955e446b7eec
#
_entry.id   7ad27ddc98e695b3c457955e446b7eec
#
_cell.length_a   1.000
_cell.length_b   1.000
_cell.length_c   1.000
_cell.angle_alpha   90.00
_cell.angle_beta   90.00
_cell.angle_gamma   90.00
#
_symmetry.space_group_name_H-M   'P 1'
#
loop_
_entity.id
_entity.type
_entity.pdbx_description
1 polymer ?
#
loop_
_entity_poly.entity_id
_entity_poly.type
_entity_poly.pdbx_seq_one_letter_code
_entity_poly.pdbx_strand_id
1 'polypeptide(L)'
;MPNSPSPPPVSTLRLDRQDPYLRVLCINIFVRDQDRSLWFYVDQLGFGLVMDESYESSGRWVAVAPPDGSTVLALVTPKRKSEEYKLIGRSKHAVLVTEDVNAKFEQWRKQGVRFHHPPQMTLWGGIFTRFDDLDGNSFVLVGRDDFVREIEAERRAVAEKLEAERRTAHELEIAKQFQAKLFPQTLPQLSTLEYTGVCMQAREVGGDYYDFLNLGGERVGLVVGDTSGKGIGAALLMANLQANLRSQSAIALDQPQRFLRSVNQLFYENTTESAYATLFFAEYNDETRTLRYANCGHYAPLLLRRDNTLERLNSTSTVLGLFPEWDCSINKRELAPGDILAVYTDGITESFNDEGDEFGEQRLIETLRQNREQPSKACVSTIIDEVRHFSRQEQHDDITLIVAKCQ
;
A
#
# COMPACT_ATOMS: atom_id res chain seq x y z
N MET A 1 -9.88 -28.64 46.38
CA MET A 1 -9.80 -28.81 44.92
C MET A 1 -9.56 -27.42 44.31
N PRO A 2 -8.46 -27.17 43.59
CA PRO A 2 -8.20 -25.88 43.01
C PRO A 2 -9.10 -25.69 41.78
N ASN A 3 -9.74 -24.51 41.70
CA ASN A 3 -10.57 -24.06 40.60
C ASN A 3 -9.82 -24.18 39.28
N SER A 4 -10.36 -24.94 38.35
CA SER A 4 -9.95 -24.89 36.94
C SER A 4 -10.24 -23.49 36.41
N PRO A 5 -9.30 -22.80 35.69
CA PRO A 5 -9.60 -21.52 35.12
C PRO A 5 -10.70 -21.67 34.05
N SER A 6 -11.67 -20.80 34.09
CA SER A 6 -12.70 -20.70 33.05
C SER A 6 -12.01 -20.49 31.70
N PRO A 7 -12.51 -21.10 30.60
CA PRO A 7 -11.95 -20.84 29.27
C PRO A 7 -12.09 -19.34 28.96
N PRO A 8 -11.10 -18.74 28.29
CA PRO A 8 -11.16 -17.33 27.88
C PRO A 8 -12.37 -17.10 26.97
N PRO A 9 -13.00 -15.93 27.02
CA PRO A 9 -14.12 -15.61 26.16
C PRO A 9 -13.70 -15.69 24.67
N VAL A 10 -14.62 -16.15 23.82
CA VAL A 10 -14.41 -16.40 22.37
C VAL A 10 -13.91 -15.18 21.60
N SER A 11 -14.08 -13.97 22.14
CA SER A 11 -13.55 -12.71 21.62
C SER A 11 -12.02 -12.59 21.56
N THR A 12 -11.28 -13.60 22.05
CA THR A 12 -9.81 -13.64 22.00
C THR A 12 -9.22 -14.52 20.89
N LEU A 13 -10.02 -14.97 19.93
CA LEU A 13 -9.48 -15.49 18.68
C LEU A 13 -8.86 -14.33 17.90
N ARG A 14 -7.61 -13.99 18.22
CA ARG A 14 -6.81 -13.05 17.45
C ARG A 14 -6.58 -13.63 16.05
N LEU A 15 -7.37 -13.15 15.11
CA LEU A 15 -7.16 -13.35 13.67
C LEU A 15 -6.22 -12.27 13.10
N ASP A 16 -5.53 -11.52 13.97
CA ASP A 16 -4.49 -10.57 13.59
C ASP A 16 -3.35 -11.32 12.92
N ARG A 17 -3.26 -11.19 11.61
CA ARG A 17 -2.30 -11.88 10.77
C ARG A 17 -0.99 -11.12 10.72
N GLN A 18 0.01 -11.63 11.38
CA GLN A 18 1.41 -11.26 11.10
C GLN A 18 1.99 -12.05 9.91
N ASP A 19 1.40 -13.22 9.57
CA ASP A 19 1.77 -14.01 8.41
C ASP A 19 0.51 -14.37 7.58
N PRO A 20 0.23 -13.65 6.49
CA PRO A 20 -0.96 -13.87 5.66
C PRO A 20 -0.95 -15.21 4.91
N TYR A 21 0.16 -15.94 4.87
CA TYR A 21 0.30 -17.20 4.13
C TYR A 21 0.14 -18.44 4.98
N LEU A 22 0.20 -18.33 6.31
CA LEU A 22 0.02 -19.48 7.20
C LEU A 22 -1.45 -19.90 7.26
N ARG A 23 -1.76 -21.06 6.70
CA ARG A 23 -3.09 -21.68 6.74
C ARG A 23 -2.99 -23.18 6.73
N VAL A 24 -4.02 -23.86 7.25
CA VAL A 24 -4.15 -25.32 7.10
C VAL A 24 -4.49 -25.61 5.64
N LEU A 25 -3.58 -26.27 4.93
CA LEU A 25 -3.82 -26.68 3.53
C LEU A 25 -4.77 -27.87 3.47
N CYS A 26 -4.48 -28.91 4.25
CA CYS A 26 -5.30 -30.13 4.30
C CYS A 26 -5.12 -30.84 5.65
N ILE A 27 -6.02 -31.76 5.95
CA ILE A 27 -5.95 -32.69 7.07
C ILE A 27 -5.80 -34.09 6.50
N ASN A 28 -4.77 -34.83 6.92
CA ASN A 28 -4.56 -36.19 6.47
C ASN A 28 -5.51 -37.15 7.20
N ILE A 29 -6.26 -37.91 6.42
CA ILE A 29 -7.08 -39.04 6.90
C ILE A 29 -6.41 -40.32 6.41
N PHE A 30 -5.94 -41.14 7.36
CA PHE A 30 -5.27 -42.38 7.00
C PHE A 30 -6.31 -43.47 6.67
N VAL A 31 -6.17 -44.02 5.46
CA VAL A 31 -7.10 -45.02 4.91
C VAL A 31 -6.35 -46.23 4.37
N ARG A 32 -7.02 -47.40 4.29
CA ARG A 32 -6.40 -48.60 3.75
C ARG A 32 -6.42 -48.65 2.23
N ASP A 33 -7.45 -48.05 1.64
CA ASP A 33 -7.70 -48.05 0.20
C ASP A 33 -8.31 -46.72 -0.20
N GLN A 34 -7.63 -46.01 -1.09
CA GLN A 34 -8.06 -44.67 -1.54
C GLN A 34 -9.31 -44.73 -2.42
N ASP A 35 -9.46 -45.73 -3.29
CA ASP A 35 -10.64 -45.84 -4.17
C ASP A 35 -11.90 -46.10 -3.38
N ARG A 36 -11.80 -47.05 -2.42
CA ARG A 36 -12.89 -47.35 -1.50
C ARG A 36 -13.27 -46.14 -0.62
N SER A 37 -12.28 -45.41 -0.15
CA SER A 37 -12.51 -44.21 0.65
C SER A 37 -13.07 -43.08 -0.22
N LEU A 38 -12.56 -42.91 -1.42
CA LEU A 38 -13.08 -41.91 -2.37
C LEU A 38 -14.57 -42.12 -2.64
N TRP A 39 -14.98 -43.38 -2.92
CA TRP A 39 -16.40 -43.71 -3.05
C TRP A 39 -17.22 -43.31 -1.81
N PHE A 40 -16.70 -43.57 -0.60
CA PHE A 40 -17.40 -43.21 0.63
C PHE A 40 -17.56 -41.71 0.78
N TYR A 41 -16.48 -40.92 0.60
CA TYR A 41 -16.55 -39.50 0.77
C TYR A 41 -17.33 -38.78 -0.33
N VAL A 42 -17.18 -39.19 -1.59
CA VAL A 42 -17.85 -38.53 -2.72
C VAL A 42 -19.27 -39.03 -2.86
N ASP A 43 -19.49 -40.36 -2.98
CA ASP A 43 -20.79 -40.89 -3.32
C ASP A 43 -21.73 -41.03 -2.11
N GLN A 44 -21.19 -41.34 -0.91
CA GLN A 44 -22.02 -41.47 0.28
C GLN A 44 -22.17 -40.18 1.07
N LEU A 45 -21.09 -39.40 1.25
CA LEU A 45 -21.15 -38.14 2.00
C LEU A 45 -21.44 -36.91 1.13
N GLY A 46 -21.24 -36.98 -0.19
CA GLY A 46 -21.47 -35.87 -1.12
C GLY A 46 -20.34 -34.83 -1.10
N PHE A 47 -19.13 -35.26 -0.81
CA PHE A 47 -17.94 -34.39 -0.89
C PHE A 47 -17.53 -34.20 -2.36
N GLY A 48 -16.90 -33.08 -2.67
CA GLY A 48 -16.26 -32.84 -3.95
C GLY A 48 -14.86 -33.45 -4.03
N LEU A 49 -14.51 -34.06 -5.18
CA LEU A 49 -13.12 -34.41 -5.47
C LEU A 49 -12.31 -33.15 -5.74
N VAL A 50 -11.22 -32.93 -4.98
CA VAL A 50 -10.32 -31.80 -5.14
C VAL A 50 -9.12 -32.17 -5.99
N MET A 51 -8.56 -33.37 -5.76
CA MET A 51 -7.37 -33.85 -6.46
C MET A 51 -7.32 -35.38 -6.45
N ASP A 52 -6.90 -35.97 -7.58
CA ASP A 52 -6.55 -37.37 -7.71
C ASP A 52 -5.41 -37.49 -8.72
N GLU A 53 -4.19 -37.46 -8.24
CA GLU A 53 -2.97 -37.45 -9.05
C GLU A 53 -1.96 -38.46 -8.54
N SER A 54 -1.19 -39.04 -9.44
CA SER A 54 -0.11 -40.00 -9.10
C SER A 54 1.24 -39.39 -9.41
N TYR A 55 2.12 -39.40 -8.41
CA TYR A 55 3.49 -38.89 -8.52
C TYR A 55 4.49 -40.04 -8.40
N GLU A 56 5.49 -40.06 -9.26
CA GLU A 56 6.51 -41.13 -9.28
C GLU A 56 7.24 -41.30 -7.95
N SER A 57 7.48 -40.22 -7.23
CA SER A 57 8.28 -40.22 -5.99
C SER A 57 7.46 -40.38 -4.69
N SER A 58 6.18 -39.98 -4.70
CA SER A 58 5.35 -39.88 -3.48
C SER A 58 4.08 -40.72 -3.49
N GLY A 59 3.79 -41.41 -4.61
CA GLY A 59 2.57 -42.19 -4.78
C GLY A 59 1.34 -41.37 -5.17
N ARG A 60 0.17 -41.95 -5.05
CA ARG A 60 -1.12 -41.33 -5.43
C ARG A 60 -1.55 -40.35 -4.33
N TRP A 61 -1.90 -39.14 -4.73
CA TRP A 61 -2.46 -38.11 -3.86
C TRP A 61 -3.94 -37.93 -4.16
N VAL A 62 -4.79 -38.28 -3.20
CA VAL A 62 -6.24 -38.11 -3.30
C VAL A 62 -6.71 -37.15 -2.24
N ALA A 63 -7.51 -36.15 -2.64
CA ALA A 63 -8.04 -35.17 -1.73
C ALA A 63 -9.51 -34.86 -2.04
N VAL A 64 -10.30 -34.72 -0.99
CA VAL A 64 -11.74 -34.42 -1.05
C VAL A 64 -12.06 -33.22 -0.15
N ALA A 65 -13.13 -32.50 -0.44
CA ALA A 65 -13.60 -31.41 0.41
C ALA A 65 -15.13 -31.45 0.59
N PRO A 66 -15.67 -30.96 1.72
CA PRO A 66 -17.10 -30.70 1.85
C PRO A 66 -17.60 -29.78 0.73
N PRO A 67 -18.93 -29.76 0.44
CA PRO A 67 -19.49 -28.94 -0.65
C PRO A 67 -19.16 -27.44 -0.56
N ASP A 68 -18.88 -26.92 0.63
CA ASP A 68 -18.49 -25.52 0.84
C ASP A 68 -16.99 -25.23 0.60
N GLY A 69 -16.19 -26.27 0.33
CA GLY A 69 -14.76 -26.16 0.07
C GLY A 69 -13.91 -25.69 1.28
N SER A 70 -14.48 -25.61 2.46
CA SER A 70 -13.86 -24.97 3.65
C SER A 70 -12.60 -25.66 4.14
N THR A 71 -12.47 -26.97 3.99
CA THR A 71 -11.34 -27.78 4.45
C THR A 71 -11.11 -28.96 3.52
N VAL A 72 -9.86 -29.18 3.13
CA VAL A 72 -9.46 -30.32 2.30
C VAL A 72 -9.04 -31.49 3.20
N LEU A 73 -9.59 -32.67 2.93
CA LEU A 73 -9.17 -33.94 3.53
C LEU A 73 -8.33 -34.72 2.54
N ALA A 74 -7.06 -34.95 2.85
CA ALA A 74 -6.18 -35.79 2.04
C ALA A 74 -6.32 -37.25 2.50
N LEU A 75 -6.74 -38.13 1.59
CA LEU A 75 -6.88 -39.56 1.85
C LEU A 75 -5.52 -40.23 1.61
N VAL A 76 -4.84 -40.58 2.67
CA VAL A 76 -3.46 -41.08 2.63
C VAL A 76 -3.42 -42.57 2.97
N THR A 77 -2.83 -43.40 2.10
CA THR A 77 -2.56 -44.83 2.40
C THR A 77 -1.11 -45.01 2.84
N PRO A 78 -0.88 -45.15 4.14
CA PRO A 78 0.47 -45.31 4.69
C PRO A 78 1.09 -46.67 4.32
N LYS A 79 2.42 -46.74 4.33
CA LYS A 79 3.13 -48.03 4.18
C LYS A 79 2.79 -48.97 5.30
N ARG A 80 2.50 -50.26 5.00
CA ARG A 80 2.00 -51.28 5.96
C ARG A 80 2.84 -51.44 7.24
N LYS A 81 4.14 -51.06 7.23
CA LYS A 81 5.05 -51.18 8.36
C LYS A 81 5.35 -49.85 9.05
N SER A 82 4.74 -48.72 8.61
CA SER A 82 4.96 -47.43 9.21
C SER A 82 4.14 -47.19 10.47
N GLU A 83 4.51 -46.23 11.28
CA GLU A 83 3.73 -45.83 12.44
C GLU A 83 2.37 -45.24 12.06
N GLU A 84 2.33 -44.54 10.95
CA GLU A 84 1.08 -43.96 10.39
C GLU A 84 0.06 -45.05 10.03
N TYR A 85 0.50 -46.23 9.62
CA TYR A 85 -0.42 -47.36 9.33
C TYR A 85 -1.21 -47.79 10.58
N LYS A 86 -0.63 -47.66 11.79
CA LYS A 86 -1.29 -47.92 13.05
C LYS A 86 -2.37 -46.88 13.40
N LEU A 87 -2.34 -45.71 12.74
CA LEU A 87 -3.30 -44.62 12.95
C LEU A 87 -4.57 -44.79 12.10
N ILE A 88 -4.60 -45.70 11.15
CA ILE A 88 -5.81 -45.98 10.36
C ILE A 88 -6.95 -46.36 11.30
N GLY A 89 -8.10 -45.72 11.18
CA GLY A 89 -9.26 -45.92 12.03
C GLY A 89 -9.11 -45.35 13.47
N ARG A 90 -8.05 -44.60 13.73
CA ARG A 90 -7.81 -43.94 15.01
C ARG A 90 -7.88 -42.43 14.95
N SER A 91 -8.04 -41.87 13.74
CA SER A 91 -8.28 -40.44 13.60
C SER A 91 -9.62 -40.09 14.26
N LYS A 92 -9.58 -39.24 15.24
CA LYS A 92 -10.78 -38.86 16.01
C LYS A 92 -10.93 -37.35 15.91
N HIS A 93 -12.18 -36.91 15.63
CA HIS A 93 -12.64 -35.54 15.90
C HIS A 93 -12.55 -34.51 14.77
N ALA A 94 -12.66 -34.89 13.50
CA ALA A 94 -13.15 -33.90 12.55
C ALA A 94 -14.64 -33.64 12.82
N VAL A 95 -15.01 -32.39 12.97
CA VAL A 95 -16.39 -31.97 13.22
C VAL A 95 -16.95 -31.37 11.92
N LEU A 96 -18.04 -31.95 11.43
CA LEU A 96 -18.79 -31.48 10.28
C LEU A 96 -20.02 -30.75 10.77
N VAL A 97 -20.37 -29.64 10.11
CA VAL A 97 -21.55 -28.85 10.45
C VAL A 97 -22.59 -29.03 9.36
N THR A 98 -23.85 -29.16 9.75
CA THR A 98 -25.00 -29.20 8.83
C THR A 98 -26.13 -28.32 9.36
N GLU A 99 -27.00 -27.84 8.48
CA GLU A 99 -28.17 -27.07 8.89
C GLU A 99 -29.18 -27.93 9.65
N ASP A 100 -29.35 -29.20 9.25
CA ASP A 100 -30.26 -30.15 9.89
C ASP A 100 -29.57 -31.50 10.09
N VAL A 101 -29.20 -31.80 11.32
CA VAL A 101 -28.55 -33.05 11.71
C VAL A 101 -29.47 -34.23 11.49
N ASN A 102 -30.80 -34.11 11.79
CA ASN A 102 -31.74 -35.19 11.66
C ASN A 102 -31.97 -35.57 10.19
N ALA A 103 -32.17 -34.57 9.32
CA ALA A 103 -32.32 -34.78 7.90
C ALA A 103 -31.05 -35.40 7.30
N LYS A 104 -29.87 -34.89 7.68
CA LYS A 104 -28.59 -35.42 7.19
C LYS A 104 -28.29 -36.82 7.71
N PHE A 105 -28.60 -37.12 8.96
CA PHE A 105 -28.51 -38.44 9.55
C PHE A 105 -29.37 -39.45 8.76
N GLU A 106 -30.64 -39.14 8.50
CA GLU A 106 -31.51 -40.03 7.74
C GLU A 106 -31.06 -40.24 6.27
N GLN A 107 -30.56 -39.17 5.64
CA GLN A 107 -29.99 -39.23 4.29
C GLN A 107 -28.80 -40.16 4.28
N TRP A 108 -27.79 -39.94 5.11
CA TRP A 108 -26.55 -40.73 5.10
C TRP A 108 -26.75 -42.16 5.61
N ARG A 109 -27.65 -42.37 6.55
CA ARG A 109 -28.06 -43.73 6.97
C ARG A 109 -28.62 -44.55 5.82
N LYS A 110 -29.47 -43.96 4.96
CA LYS A 110 -29.98 -44.60 3.75
C LYS A 110 -28.88 -44.89 2.73
N GLN A 111 -27.83 -44.08 2.71
CA GLN A 111 -26.64 -44.27 1.86
C GLN A 111 -25.63 -45.25 2.46
N GLY A 112 -25.92 -45.86 3.63
CA GLY A 112 -25.08 -46.88 4.24
C GLY A 112 -24.02 -46.39 5.21
N VAL A 113 -24.02 -45.09 5.58
CA VAL A 113 -23.11 -44.57 6.60
C VAL A 113 -23.46 -45.16 7.98
N ARG A 114 -22.44 -45.59 8.71
CA ARG A 114 -22.59 -46.23 10.03
C ARG A 114 -22.46 -45.16 11.12
N PHE A 115 -23.54 -44.89 11.82
CA PHE A 115 -23.58 -44.00 12.99
C PHE A 115 -23.44 -44.77 14.30
N HIS A 116 -22.80 -44.17 15.29
CA HIS A 116 -22.66 -44.71 16.64
C HIS A 116 -23.97 -44.61 17.43
N HIS A 117 -24.74 -43.58 17.19
CA HIS A 117 -26.01 -43.30 17.87
C HIS A 117 -26.90 -42.37 17.01
N PRO A 118 -28.21 -42.39 17.20
CA PRO A 118 -29.09 -41.38 16.63
C PRO A 118 -28.72 -39.97 17.08
N PRO A 119 -29.13 -38.89 16.39
CA PRO A 119 -28.96 -37.53 16.83
C PRO A 119 -29.39 -37.34 18.29
N GLN A 120 -28.53 -36.67 19.07
CA GLN A 120 -28.73 -36.41 20.50
C GLN A 120 -28.48 -34.92 20.79
N MET A 121 -29.17 -34.38 21.80
CA MET A 121 -28.93 -33.05 22.28
C MET A 121 -27.67 -32.98 23.13
N THR A 122 -26.83 -31.97 22.90
CA THR A 122 -25.64 -31.69 23.70
C THR A 122 -26.02 -30.93 24.98
N LEU A 123 -25.10 -30.85 25.94
CA LEU A 123 -25.29 -30.09 27.19
C LEU A 123 -25.42 -28.57 26.93
N TRP A 124 -24.93 -28.09 25.79
CA TRP A 124 -25.03 -26.66 25.35
C TRP A 124 -26.18 -26.37 24.39
N GLY A 125 -27.11 -27.34 24.16
CA GLY A 125 -28.36 -27.14 23.43
C GLY A 125 -28.30 -27.50 21.94
N GLY A 126 -27.15 -27.79 21.35
CA GLY A 126 -27.03 -28.21 19.97
C GLY A 126 -27.32 -29.70 19.77
N ILE A 127 -27.64 -30.12 18.55
CA ILE A 127 -27.86 -31.53 18.17
C ILE A 127 -26.59 -32.06 17.52
N PHE A 128 -26.17 -33.26 17.88
CA PHE A 128 -25.02 -33.93 17.29
C PHE A 128 -25.25 -35.43 17.09
N THR A 129 -24.46 -36.00 16.19
CA THR A 129 -24.29 -37.46 16.06
C THR A 129 -22.86 -37.80 15.69
N ARG A 130 -22.47 -39.06 15.80
CA ARG A 130 -21.14 -39.56 15.46
C ARG A 130 -21.24 -40.68 14.45
N PHE A 131 -20.34 -40.67 13.48
CA PHE A 131 -20.24 -41.73 12.49
C PHE A 131 -18.76 -42.03 12.18
N ASP A 132 -18.53 -43.21 11.61
CA ASP A 132 -17.20 -43.61 11.16
C ASP A 132 -17.16 -43.75 9.66
N ASP A 133 -15.97 -43.47 9.08
CA ASP A 133 -15.71 -43.89 7.70
C ASP A 133 -15.50 -45.41 7.60
N LEU A 134 -15.19 -45.91 6.40
CA LEU A 134 -15.01 -47.33 6.13
C LEU A 134 -13.81 -47.95 6.84
N ASP A 135 -12.88 -47.16 7.28
CA ASP A 135 -11.66 -47.54 7.98
C ASP A 135 -11.76 -47.35 9.50
N GLY A 136 -12.84 -46.77 9.99
CA GLY A 136 -13.08 -46.51 11.43
C GLY A 136 -12.59 -45.15 11.89
N ASN A 137 -12.23 -44.24 10.99
CA ASN A 137 -11.97 -42.85 11.39
C ASN A 137 -13.29 -42.18 11.79
N SER A 138 -13.30 -41.59 12.97
CA SER A 138 -14.54 -41.08 13.58
C SER A 138 -14.75 -39.59 13.33
N PHE A 139 -15.97 -39.26 12.97
CA PHE A 139 -16.43 -37.89 12.68
C PHE A 139 -17.60 -37.54 13.58
N VAL A 140 -17.73 -36.27 13.91
CA VAL A 140 -18.88 -35.71 14.60
C VAL A 140 -19.65 -34.85 13.61
N LEU A 141 -20.96 -35.05 13.51
CA LEU A 141 -21.87 -34.20 12.78
C LEU A 141 -22.66 -33.35 13.79
N VAL A 142 -22.58 -32.02 13.69
CA VAL A 142 -23.28 -31.08 14.54
C VAL A 142 -24.22 -30.19 13.75
N GLY A 143 -25.29 -29.73 14.41
CA GLY A 143 -26.18 -28.75 13.84
C GLY A 143 -25.58 -27.35 13.83
N ARG A 144 -26.12 -26.51 12.99
CA ARG A 144 -25.82 -25.08 12.94
C ARG A 144 -26.58 -24.38 14.08
N ASP A 145 -26.10 -24.55 15.31
CA ASP A 145 -26.60 -23.85 16.47
C ASP A 145 -26.13 -22.37 16.51
N ASP A 146 -26.58 -21.63 17.51
CA ASP A 146 -26.25 -20.21 17.63
C ASP A 146 -24.75 -19.97 17.79
N PHE A 147 -24.04 -20.87 18.47
CA PHE A 147 -22.58 -20.80 18.62
C PHE A 147 -21.84 -20.97 17.26
N VAL A 148 -22.26 -21.94 16.46
CA VAL A 148 -21.69 -22.15 15.11
C VAL A 148 -22.00 -20.98 14.20
N ARG A 149 -23.23 -20.42 14.27
CA ARG A 149 -23.62 -19.23 13.50
C ARG A 149 -22.77 -18.03 13.85
N GLU A 150 -22.47 -17.82 15.14
CA GLU A 150 -21.61 -16.74 15.61
C GLU A 150 -20.18 -16.86 15.06
N ILE A 151 -19.58 -18.06 15.15
CA ILE A 151 -18.25 -18.33 14.57
C ILE A 151 -18.21 -18.10 13.05
N GLU A 152 -19.24 -18.57 12.33
CA GLU A 152 -19.31 -18.37 10.89
C GLU A 152 -19.50 -16.90 10.51
N ALA A 153 -20.33 -16.16 11.25
CA ALA A 153 -20.53 -14.73 11.04
C ALA A 153 -19.23 -13.94 11.27
N GLU A 154 -18.50 -14.25 12.33
CA GLU A 154 -17.21 -13.62 12.62
C GLU A 154 -16.16 -13.92 11.55
N ARG A 155 -16.07 -15.18 11.08
CA ARG A 155 -15.18 -15.56 9.99
C ARG A 155 -15.52 -14.82 8.69
N ARG A 156 -16.80 -14.68 8.38
CA ARG A 156 -17.26 -13.95 7.19
C ARG A 156 -16.89 -12.48 7.28
N ALA A 157 -17.16 -11.84 8.42
CA ALA A 157 -16.81 -10.44 8.64
C ALA A 157 -15.32 -10.15 8.48
N VAL A 158 -14.46 -11.05 9.00
CA VAL A 158 -13.00 -10.96 8.84
C VAL A 158 -12.58 -11.14 7.38
N ALA A 159 -13.17 -12.10 6.68
CA ALA A 159 -12.86 -12.35 5.27
C ALA A 159 -13.28 -11.15 4.40
N GLU A 160 -14.46 -10.59 4.62
CA GLU A 160 -14.96 -9.40 3.91
C GLU A 160 -14.08 -8.18 4.17
N LYS A 161 -13.67 -7.96 5.43
CA LYS A 161 -12.74 -6.89 5.79
C LYS A 161 -11.40 -7.02 5.06
N LEU A 162 -10.81 -8.23 5.09
CA LEU A 162 -9.54 -8.48 4.42
C LEU A 162 -9.64 -8.29 2.90
N GLU A 163 -10.76 -8.71 2.30
CA GLU A 163 -10.96 -8.51 0.87
C GLU A 163 -11.12 -7.02 0.52
N ALA A 164 -11.84 -6.26 1.36
CA ALA A 164 -11.96 -4.81 1.21
C ALA A 164 -10.59 -4.11 1.34
N GLU A 165 -9.78 -4.47 2.33
CA GLU A 165 -8.42 -3.95 2.50
C GLU A 165 -7.53 -4.26 1.29
N ARG A 166 -7.57 -5.48 0.75
CA ARG A 166 -6.82 -5.85 -0.46
C ARG A 166 -7.27 -5.06 -1.68
N ARG A 167 -8.56 -4.84 -1.83
CA ARG A 167 -9.12 -4.05 -2.95
C ARG A 167 -8.65 -2.61 -2.87
N THR A 168 -8.74 -1.99 -1.68
CA THR A 168 -8.25 -0.63 -1.46
C THR A 168 -6.75 -0.52 -1.70
N ALA A 169 -5.94 -1.46 -1.21
CA ALA A 169 -4.49 -1.47 -1.46
C ALA A 169 -4.16 -1.58 -2.96
N HIS A 170 -4.91 -2.40 -3.71
CA HIS A 170 -4.73 -2.52 -5.16
C HIS A 170 -5.10 -1.23 -5.90
N GLU A 171 -6.19 -0.57 -5.52
CA GLU A 171 -6.61 0.72 -6.10
C GLU A 171 -5.57 1.82 -5.83
N LEU A 172 -5.00 1.86 -4.62
CA LEU A 172 -3.92 2.78 -4.27
C LEU A 172 -2.64 2.53 -5.07
N GLU A 173 -2.27 1.28 -5.29
CA GLU A 173 -1.11 0.95 -6.13
C GLU A 173 -1.31 1.42 -7.59
N ILE A 174 -2.52 1.29 -8.13
CA ILE A 174 -2.87 1.84 -9.43
C ILE A 174 -2.73 3.37 -9.42
N ALA A 175 -3.28 4.05 -8.40
CA ALA A 175 -3.18 5.50 -8.27
C ALA A 175 -1.73 5.98 -8.21
N LYS A 176 -0.87 5.28 -7.47
CA LYS A 176 0.58 5.52 -7.40
C LYS A 176 1.26 5.45 -8.77
N GLN A 177 0.93 4.42 -9.55
CA GLN A 177 1.47 4.27 -10.90
C GLN A 177 1.02 5.38 -11.84
N PHE A 178 -0.22 5.85 -11.73
CA PHE A 178 -0.71 7.02 -12.47
C PHE A 178 -0.01 8.30 -12.02
N GLN A 179 0.08 8.53 -10.71
CA GLN A 179 0.73 9.73 -10.17
C GLN A 179 2.20 9.80 -10.59
N ALA A 180 2.93 8.68 -10.63
CA ALA A 180 4.30 8.62 -11.12
C ALA A 180 4.47 9.11 -12.57
N LYS A 181 3.41 9.04 -13.39
CA LYS A 181 3.41 9.58 -14.76
C LYS A 181 3.22 11.09 -14.84
N LEU A 182 2.74 11.71 -13.77
CA LEU A 182 2.55 13.16 -13.70
C LEU A 182 3.88 13.90 -13.46
N PHE A 183 4.86 13.23 -12.87
CA PHE A 183 6.21 13.77 -12.70
C PHE A 183 6.98 13.82 -14.02
N PRO A 184 8.06 14.62 -14.12
CA PRO A 184 8.84 14.76 -15.35
C PRO A 184 9.38 13.41 -15.83
N GLN A 185 9.03 13.03 -17.05
CA GLN A 185 9.55 11.81 -17.70
C GLN A 185 10.78 12.09 -18.56
N THR A 186 10.97 13.33 -18.94
CA THR A 186 12.11 13.81 -19.75
C THR A 186 12.59 15.15 -19.21
N LEU A 187 13.89 15.39 -19.29
CA LEU A 187 14.50 16.66 -18.91
C LEU A 187 14.88 17.45 -20.17
N PRO A 188 14.38 18.69 -20.37
CA PRO A 188 14.90 19.59 -21.38
C PRO A 188 16.41 19.76 -21.22
N GLN A 189 17.17 19.69 -22.33
CA GLN A 189 18.61 19.86 -22.29
C GLN A 189 18.97 21.34 -22.35
N LEU A 190 19.79 21.80 -21.43
CA LEU A 190 20.32 23.16 -21.38
C LEU A 190 21.85 23.11 -21.40
N SER A 191 22.46 24.17 -21.89
CA SER A 191 23.94 24.26 -22.02
C SER A 191 24.60 24.84 -20.77
N THR A 192 23.88 25.67 -20.02
CA THR A 192 24.40 26.43 -18.89
C THR A 192 23.78 26.07 -17.53
N LEU A 193 22.83 25.10 -17.50
CA LEU A 193 22.21 24.63 -16.28
C LEU A 193 22.14 23.10 -16.25
N GLU A 194 22.80 22.48 -15.29
CA GLU A 194 22.63 21.08 -14.94
C GLU A 194 21.61 20.97 -13.80
N TYR A 195 20.55 20.19 -13.96
CA TYR A 195 19.51 20.11 -12.96
C TYR A 195 18.88 18.74 -12.87
N THR A 196 18.35 18.41 -11.70
CA THR A 196 17.60 17.19 -11.43
C THR A 196 16.64 17.41 -10.28
N GLY A 197 15.64 16.55 -10.16
CA GLY A 197 14.68 16.58 -9.06
C GLY A 197 14.25 15.18 -8.65
N VAL A 198 13.73 15.08 -7.44
CA VAL A 198 13.15 13.87 -6.85
C VAL A 198 11.95 14.25 -6.01
N CYS A 199 10.95 13.38 -6.00
CA CYS A 199 9.85 13.41 -5.03
C CYS A 199 9.69 12.00 -4.46
N MET A 200 9.68 11.91 -3.14
CA MET A 200 9.41 10.67 -2.39
C MET A 200 8.18 10.90 -1.52
N GLN A 201 7.15 10.16 -1.82
CA GLN A 201 5.89 10.27 -1.10
C GLN A 201 5.94 9.54 0.24
N ALA A 202 5.36 10.13 1.27
CA ALA A 202 5.25 9.54 2.60
C ALA A 202 4.22 8.40 2.64
N ARG A 203 3.22 8.46 1.76
CA ARG A 203 2.19 7.43 1.59
C ARG A 203 2.24 6.86 0.18
N GLU A 204 1.27 6.03 -0.19
CA GLU A 204 1.17 5.48 -1.55
C GLU A 204 1.04 6.56 -2.61
N VAL A 205 0.34 7.66 -2.29
CA VAL A 205 0.18 8.86 -3.11
C VAL A 205 0.30 10.10 -2.23
N GLY A 206 0.80 11.21 -2.79
CA GLY A 206 1.13 12.42 -2.04
C GLY A 206 0.67 13.72 -2.69
N GLY A 207 0.87 14.82 -1.95
CA GLY A 207 0.51 16.18 -2.34
C GLY A 207 1.63 16.95 -3.02
N ASP A 208 2.86 16.53 -2.81
CA ASP A 208 4.04 17.16 -3.39
C ASP A 208 4.12 16.97 -4.91
N TYR A 209 4.58 18.01 -5.56
CA TYR A 209 4.78 18.04 -6.99
C TYR A 209 6.07 18.78 -7.36
N TYR A 210 6.81 18.24 -8.35
CA TYR A 210 7.84 18.99 -9.05
C TYR A 210 7.77 18.75 -10.55
N ASP A 211 8.22 19.73 -11.33
CA ASP A 211 8.24 19.61 -12.79
C ASP A 211 9.35 20.46 -13.44
N PHE A 212 9.65 20.08 -14.69
CA PHE A 212 10.52 20.80 -15.59
C PHE A 212 9.76 21.12 -16.87
N LEU A 213 9.18 22.30 -16.93
CA LEU A 213 8.36 22.72 -18.06
C LEU A 213 9.25 23.19 -19.21
N ASN A 214 9.11 22.56 -20.36
CA ASN A 214 9.74 23.07 -21.58
C ASN A 214 8.95 24.31 -22.05
N LEU A 215 9.54 25.49 -21.87
CA LEU A 215 8.91 26.75 -22.25
C LEU A 215 9.27 27.17 -23.68
N GLY A 216 10.15 26.42 -24.37
CA GLY A 216 10.68 26.77 -25.69
C GLY A 216 11.77 27.86 -25.64
N GLY A 217 12.47 28.11 -26.75
CA GLY A 217 13.47 29.18 -26.82
C GLY A 217 14.60 29.06 -25.77
N GLU A 218 15.10 27.83 -25.54
CA GLU A 218 16.16 27.57 -24.58
C GLU A 218 15.79 28.00 -23.13
N ARG A 219 14.51 27.83 -22.77
CA ARG A 219 14.01 28.16 -21.43
C ARG A 219 13.33 26.96 -20.78
N VAL A 220 13.57 26.80 -19.49
CA VAL A 220 12.95 25.78 -18.66
C VAL A 220 12.24 26.41 -17.47
N GLY A 221 11.04 25.93 -17.17
CA GLY A 221 10.34 26.21 -15.94
C GLY A 221 10.70 25.18 -14.87
N LEU A 222 11.25 25.62 -13.74
CA LEU A 222 11.46 24.81 -12.54
C LEU A 222 10.26 25.01 -11.63
N VAL A 223 9.60 23.93 -11.24
CA VAL A 223 8.38 23.97 -10.43
C VAL A 223 8.52 23.05 -9.23
N VAL A 224 8.17 23.54 -8.05
CA VAL A 224 7.91 22.73 -6.86
C VAL A 224 6.64 23.28 -6.22
N GLY A 225 5.72 22.39 -5.88
CA GLY A 225 4.48 22.71 -5.19
C GLY A 225 4.16 21.68 -4.14
N ASP A 226 3.45 22.11 -3.11
CA ASP A 226 2.90 21.25 -2.09
C ASP A 226 1.44 21.63 -1.88
N THR A 227 0.54 20.65 -1.92
CA THR A 227 -0.89 20.82 -1.79
C THR A 227 -1.37 20.48 -0.39
N SER A 228 -2.36 21.24 0.09
CA SER A 228 -2.92 21.04 1.42
C SER A 228 -3.50 19.65 1.63
N GLY A 229 -3.21 19.05 2.79
CA GLY A 229 -3.69 17.73 3.18
C GLY A 229 -2.71 16.59 2.84
N LYS A 230 -3.15 15.34 3.00
CA LYS A 230 -2.30 14.15 2.76
C LYS A 230 -3.11 13.04 2.08
N GLY A 231 -2.41 12.13 1.40
CA GLY A 231 -2.99 10.96 0.75
C GLY A 231 -3.81 11.29 -0.50
N ILE A 232 -4.91 10.59 -0.75
CA ILE A 232 -5.68 10.65 -2.01
C ILE A 232 -6.18 12.07 -2.30
N GLY A 233 -6.68 12.79 -1.30
CA GLY A 233 -7.18 14.16 -1.47
C GLY A 233 -6.09 15.09 -1.98
N ALA A 234 -4.94 15.10 -1.34
CA ALA A 234 -3.78 15.89 -1.76
C ALA A 234 -3.26 15.45 -3.13
N ALA A 235 -3.23 14.15 -3.42
CA ALA A 235 -2.84 13.63 -4.72
C ALA A 235 -3.74 14.11 -5.88
N LEU A 236 -5.04 14.26 -5.64
CA LEU A 236 -5.98 14.82 -6.62
C LEU A 236 -5.78 16.32 -6.81
N LEU A 237 -5.51 17.06 -5.72
CA LEU A 237 -5.15 18.48 -5.80
C LEU A 237 -3.85 18.67 -6.58
N MET A 238 -2.82 17.84 -6.31
CA MET A 238 -1.57 17.85 -7.05
C MET A 238 -1.77 17.59 -8.56
N ALA A 239 -2.57 16.58 -8.89
CA ALA A 239 -2.86 16.27 -10.29
C ALA A 239 -3.59 17.43 -11.01
N ASN A 240 -4.52 18.11 -10.32
CA ASN A 240 -5.19 19.31 -10.82
C ASN A 240 -4.19 20.45 -11.03
N LEU A 241 -3.33 20.72 -10.04
CA LEU A 241 -2.28 21.74 -10.14
C LEU A 241 -1.34 21.46 -11.32
N GLN A 242 -0.85 20.23 -11.46
CA GLN A 242 0.01 19.79 -12.56
C GLN A 242 -0.66 20.02 -13.93
N ALA A 243 -1.92 19.63 -14.08
CA ALA A 243 -2.65 19.79 -15.32
C ALA A 243 -2.81 21.29 -15.70
N ASN A 244 -3.12 22.15 -14.73
CA ASN A 244 -3.25 23.59 -14.93
C ASN A 244 -1.89 24.21 -15.31
N LEU A 245 -0.81 23.87 -14.60
CA LEU A 245 0.54 24.35 -14.91
C LEU A 245 0.95 23.98 -16.34
N ARG A 246 0.79 22.73 -16.72
CA ARG A 246 1.18 22.25 -18.07
C ARG A 246 0.29 22.81 -19.17
N SER A 247 -1.02 22.90 -18.96
CA SER A 247 -1.94 23.45 -19.98
C SER A 247 -1.73 24.94 -20.23
N GLN A 248 -1.35 25.69 -19.20
CA GLN A 248 -1.13 27.14 -19.28
C GLN A 248 0.33 27.54 -19.57
N SER A 249 1.26 26.59 -19.61
CA SER A 249 2.71 26.86 -19.69
C SER A 249 3.12 27.69 -20.91
N ALA A 250 2.38 27.61 -22.02
CA ALA A 250 2.64 28.43 -23.21
C ALA A 250 2.53 29.93 -22.96
N ILE A 251 1.79 30.38 -21.94
CA ILE A 251 1.64 31.80 -21.56
C ILE A 251 2.87 32.25 -20.74
N ALA A 252 3.56 31.33 -20.09
CA ALA A 252 4.63 31.64 -19.12
C ALA A 252 5.80 32.40 -19.73
N LEU A 253 6.11 32.15 -21.03
CA LEU A 253 7.25 32.75 -21.75
C LEU A 253 7.26 34.26 -21.69
N ASP A 254 6.13 34.88 -22.01
CA ASP A 254 6.05 36.34 -22.16
C ASP A 254 5.46 37.02 -20.92
N GLN A 255 4.57 36.29 -20.20
CA GLN A 255 3.79 36.85 -19.12
C GLN A 255 3.66 35.88 -17.93
N PRO A 256 4.75 35.59 -17.20
CA PRO A 256 4.72 34.59 -16.10
C PRO A 256 3.72 34.95 -14.99
N GLN A 257 3.49 36.23 -14.74
CA GLN A 257 2.48 36.71 -13.81
C GLN A 257 1.06 36.34 -14.26
N ARG A 258 0.75 36.54 -15.55
CA ARG A 258 -0.54 36.17 -16.15
C ARG A 258 -0.73 34.65 -16.14
N PHE A 259 0.33 33.91 -16.42
CA PHE A 259 0.35 32.45 -16.31
C PHE A 259 -0.06 31.98 -14.91
N LEU A 260 0.59 32.50 -13.87
CA LEU A 260 0.30 32.10 -12.48
C LEU A 260 -1.09 32.54 -12.03
N ARG A 261 -1.58 33.71 -12.47
CA ARG A 261 -2.98 34.12 -12.23
C ARG A 261 -3.98 33.12 -12.85
N SER A 262 -3.73 32.69 -14.09
CA SER A 262 -4.59 31.70 -14.77
C SER A 262 -4.57 30.35 -14.05
N VAL A 263 -3.40 29.91 -13.57
CA VAL A 263 -3.26 28.70 -12.78
C VAL A 263 -4.04 28.81 -11.45
N ASN A 264 -3.89 29.94 -10.74
CA ASN A 264 -4.65 30.18 -9.50
C ASN A 264 -6.16 30.16 -9.75
N GLN A 265 -6.64 30.85 -10.78
CA GLN A 265 -8.06 30.91 -11.10
C GLN A 265 -8.62 29.50 -11.36
N LEU A 266 -7.97 28.72 -12.21
CA LEU A 266 -8.39 27.35 -12.52
C LEU A 266 -8.32 26.41 -11.29
N PHE A 267 -7.29 26.57 -10.47
CA PHE A 267 -7.14 25.78 -9.26
C PHE A 267 -8.23 26.13 -8.24
N TYR A 268 -8.51 27.42 -8.03
CA TYR A 268 -9.60 27.90 -7.16
C TYR A 268 -10.97 27.40 -7.61
N GLU A 269 -11.28 27.47 -8.91
CA GLU A 269 -12.58 27.06 -9.47
C GLU A 269 -12.81 25.55 -9.39
N ASN A 270 -11.75 24.74 -9.44
CA ASN A 270 -11.81 23.28 -9.50
C ASN A 270 -11.55 22.57 -8.16
N THR A 271 -11.41 23.33 -7.05
CA THR A 271 -11.12 22.77 -5.73
C THR A 271 -12.10 23.26 -4.67
N THR A 272 -12.01 22.73 -3.46
CA THR A 272 -12.84 23.15 -2.34
C THR A 272 -12.34 24.46 -1.71
N GLU A 273 -13.20 25.22 -1.04
CA GLU A 273 -12.87 26.53 -0.44
C GLU A 273 -11.67 26.50 0.55
N SER A 274 -11.34 25.35 1.10
CA SER A 274 -10.21 25.18 2.02
C SER A 274 -8.97 24.58 1.38
N ALA A 275 -9.02 24.25 0.09
CA ALA A 275 -7.89 23.68 -0.63
C ALA A 275 -6.94 24.79 -1.09
N TYR A 276 -5.66 24.59 -0.87
CA TYR A 276 -4.62 25.50 -1.33
C TYR A 276 -3.37 24.72 -1.73
N ALA A 277 -2.50 25.42 -2.44
CA ALA A 277 -1.17 24.89 -2.77
C ALA A 277 -0.12 25.98 -2.56
N THR A 278 1.00 25.63 -1.94
CA THR A 278 2.22 26.41 -2.06
C THR A 278 2.85 26.14 -3.41
N LEU A 279 3.48 27.12 -4.01
CA LEU A 279 4.16 26.94 -5.29
C LEU A 279 5.40 27.81 -5.41
N PHE A 280 6.50 27.20 -5.78
CA PHE A 280 7.64 27.91 -6.35
C PHE A 280 7.67 27.65 -7.86
N PHE A 281 7.66 28.72 -8.64
CA PHE A 281 7.85 28.69 -10.08
C PHE A 281 9.03 29.56 -10.46
N ALA A 282 9.96 29.02 -11.24
CA ALA A 282 11.06 29.80 -11.78
C ALA A 282 11.29 29.44 -13.25
N GLU A 283 11.40 30.46 -14.09
CA GLU A 283 11.85 30.35 -15.46
C GLU A 283 13.33 30.65 -15.55
N TYR A 284 14.10 29.69 -16.04
CA TYR A 284 15.51 29.89 -16.36
C TYR A 284 15.70 30.04 -17.86
N ASN A 285 16.45 31.06 -18.26
CA ASN A 285 16.84 31.29 -19.64
C ASN A 285 18.32 30.89 -19.80
N ASP A 286 18.58 29.91 -20.67
CA ASP A 286 19.91 29.32 -20.87
C ASP A 286 20.91 30.27 -21.56
N GLU A 287 20.42 31.14 -22.45
CA GLU A 287 21.24 32.12 -23.17
C GLU A 287 21.76 33.24 -22.25
N THR A 288 20.85 33.76 -21.37
CA THR A 288 21.17 34.93 -20.55
C THR A 288 21.53 34.53 -19.09
N ARG A 289 21.44 33.26 -18.70
CA ARG A 289 21.59 32.75 -17.33
C ARG A 289 20.72 33.49 -16.31
N THR A 290 19.55 33.91 -16.75
CA THR A 290 18.60 34.68 -15.93
C THR A 290 17.53 33.77 -15.38
N LEU A 291 17.30 33.84 -14.07
CA LEU A 291 16.19 33.21 -13.35
C LEU A 291 15.12 34.26 -13.05
N ARG A 292 13.90 34.10 -13.60
CA ARG A 292 12.71 34.88 -13.19
C ARG A 292 11.84 33.98 -12.32
N TYR A 293 11.45 34.41 -11.11
CA TYR A 293 10.72 33.54 -10.21
C TYR A 293 9.57 34.22 -9.51
N ALA A 294 8.58 33.43 -9.15
CA ALA A 294 7.58 33.71 -8.13
C ALA A 294 7.60 32.63 -7.06
N ASN A 295 7.51 33.04 -5.81
CA ASN A 295 7.32 32.15 -4.68
C ASN A 295 5.95 32.46 -4.06
N CYS A 296 5.03 31.52 -4.20
CA CYS A 296 3.64 31.62 -3.78
C CYS A 296 3.44 30.87 -2.47
N GLY A 297 4.00 31.42 -1.38
CA GLY A 297 3.90 30.85 -0.04
C GLY A 297 4.67 29.54 0.17
N HIS A 298 5.59 29.19 -0.74
CA HIS A 298 6.41 28.00 -0.61
C HIS A 298 7.65 28.26 0.24
N TYR A 299 8.27 27.21 0.82
CA TYR A 299 9.55 27.32 1.50
C TYR A 299 10.55 28.09 0.62
N ALA A 300 11.33 28.98 1.24
CA ALA A 300 12.23 29.83 0.48
C ALA A 300 13.37 29.00 -0.14
N PRO A 301 13.45 28.85 -1.47
CA PRO A 301 14.57 28.15 -2.10
C PRO A 301 15.89 28.79 -1.75
N LEU A 302 16.92 27.97 -1.66
CA LEU A 302 18.27 28.35 -1.33
C LEU A 302 19.08 28.58 -2.60
N LEU A 303 19.60 29.79 -2.78
CA LEU A 303 20.56 30.09 -3.83
C LEU A 303 21.95 30.27 -3.20
N LEU A 304 22.74 29.20 -3.32
CA LEU A 304 24.11 29.18 -2.85
C LEU A 304 25.04 29.70 -3.96
N ARG A 305 25.60 30.89 -3.74
CA ARG A 305 26.51 31.53 -4.67
C ARG A 305 27.87 30.84 -4.69
N ARG A 306 28.63 31.06 -5.76
CA ARG A 306 29.99 30.52 -5.92
C ARG A 306 30.92 30.94 -4.76
N ASP A 307 30.78 32.13 -4.19
CA ASP A 307 31.54 32.65 -3.06
C ASP A 307 31.07 32.14 -1.68
N ASN A 308 30.14 31.14 -1.65
CA ASN A 308 29.48 30.60 -0.48
C ASN A 308 28.46 31.52 0.20
N THR A 309 28.18 32.70 -0.34
CA THR A 309 27.02 33.49 0.12
C THR A 309 25.73 32.74 -0.14
N LEU A 310 24.77 32.85 0.79
CA LEU A 310 23.48 32.22 0.71
C LEU A 310 22.40 33.28 0.57
N GLU A 311 21.62 33.19 -0.49
CA GLU A 311 20.40 33.96 -0.68
C GLU A 311 19.17 33.06 -0.50
N ARG A 312 18.11 33.58 0.12
CA ARG A 312 16.80 32.93 0.14
C ARG A 312 15.86 33.62 -0.82
N LEU A 313 15.22 32.84 -1.70
CA LEU A 313 14.26 33.35 -2.65
C LEU A 313 12.88 33.45 -1.97
N ASN A 314 12.71 34.53 -1.19
CA ASN A 314 11.55 34.73 -0.34
C ASN A 314 10.25 34.83 -1.13
N SER A 315 9.11 34.65 -0.42
CA SER A 315 7.77 34.72 -0.97
C SER A 315 7.50 36.04 -1.68
N THR A 316 6.86 35.97 -2.84
CA THR A 316 6.45 37.09 -3.67
C THR A 316 4.94 37.20 -3.79
N SER A 317 4.22 36.23 -3.28
CA SER A 317 2.77 36.16 -3.21
C SER A 317 2.31 35.22 -2.10
N THR A 318 1.01 35.20 -1.83
CA THR A 318 0.36 34.18 -1.00
C THR A 318 0.17 32.87 -1.79
N VAL A 319 -0.24 31.80 -1.10
CA VAL A 319 -0.55 30.48 -1.70
C VAL A 319 -1.61 30.56 -2.79
N LEU A 320 -1.66 29.56 -3.65
CA LEU A 320 -2.67 29.39 -4.69
C LEU A 320 -3.95 28.77 -4.12
N GLY A 321 -5.10 29.12 -4.71
CA GLY A 321 -6.39 28.45 -4.47
C GLY A 321 -7.24 29.03 -3.34
N LEU A 322 -6.70 29.93 -2.48
CA LEU A 322 -7.49 30.52 -1.39
C LEU A 322 -8.32 31.74 -1.81
N PHE A 323 -7.86 32.49 -2.80
CA PHE A 323 -8.47 33.73 -3.20
C PHE A 323 -8.72 33.80 -4.71
N PRO A 324 -9.93 34.17 -5.16
CA PRO A 324 -10.18 34.35 -6.59
C PRO A 324 -9.38 35.55 -7.17
N GLU A 325 -9.32 36.64 -6.39
CA GLU A 325 -8.51 37.82 -6.74
C GLU A 325 -7.10 37.63 -6.18
N TRP A 326 -6.23 37.04 -6.98
CA TRP A 326 -4.86 36.71 -6.61
C TRP A 326 -3.86 37.29 -7.60
N ASP A 327 -2.72 37.75 -7.10
CA ASP A 327 -1.62 38.28 -7.91
C ASP A 327 -0.26 37.94 -7.29
N CYS A 328 0.79 38.03 -8.11
CA CYS A 328 2.16 37.78 -7.68
C CYS A 328 3.13 38.77 -8.31
N SER A 329 4.25 38.98 -7.64
CA SER A 329 5.40 39.69 -8.21
C SER A 329 6.39 38.69 -8.79
N ILE A 330 7.02 39.06 -9.91
CA ILE A 330 8.11 38.29 -10.51
C ILE A 330 9.43 38.92 -10.20
N ASN A 331 10.25 38.22 -9.44
CA ASN A 331 11.61 38.63 -9.11
C ASN A 331 12.61 38.06 -10.11
N LYS A 332 13.76 38.70 -10.24
CA LYS A 332 14.83 38.32 -11.16
C LYS A 332 16.14 38.10 -10.42
N ARG A 333 16.89 37.07 -10.83
CA ARG A 333 18.28 36.81 -10.41
C ARG A 333 19.10 36.42 -11.63
N GLU A 334 20.34 36.87 -11.66
CA GLU A 334 21.34 36.36 -12.62
C GLU A 334 22.14 35.29 -11.92
N LEU A 335 22.33 34.17 -12.57
CA LEU A 335 23.12 33.06 -12.10
C LEU A 335 24.52 33.10 -12.73
N ALA A 336 25.54 32.89 -11.90
CA ALA A 336 26.91 32.76 -12.37
C ALA A 336 27.34 31.28 -12.35
N PRO A 337 28.32 30.89 -13.21
CA PRO A 337 28.89 29.56 -13.15
C PRO A 337 29.37 29.21 -11.74
N GLY A 338 28.90 28.07 -11.21
CA GLY A 338 29.15 27.59 -9.86
C GLY A 338 28.07 27.96 -8.84
N ASP A 339 27.05 28.74 -9.22
CA ASP A 339 25.87 28.95 -8.37
C ASP A 339 24.97 27.71 -8.34
N ILE A 340 24.36 27.44 -7.18
CA ILE A 340 23.48 26.29 -6.95
C ILE A 340 22.14 26.78 -6.41
N LEU A 341 21.07 26.42 -7.10
CA LEU A 341 19.70 26.61 -6.62
C LEU A 341 19.19 25.28 -6.07
N ALA A 342 18.70 25.28 -4.83
CA ALA A 342 17.99 24.18 -4.21
C ALA A 342 16.55 24.60 -3.88
N VAL A 343 15.57 23.90 -4.44
CA VAL A 343 14.14 24.08 -4.16
C VAL A 343 13.65 22.82 -3.47
N TYR A 344 12.99 22.95 -2.33
CA TYR A 344 12.67 21.82 -1.47
C TYR A 344 11.35 22.05 -0.72
N THR A 345 10.71 20.94 -0.31
CA THR A 345 9.55 20.97 0.59
C THR A 345 9.97 20.73 2.03
N ASP A 346 9.07 21.04 2.97
CA ASP A 346 9.27 20.91 4.41
C ASP A 346 9.63 19.50 4.86
N GLY A 347 9.16 18.46 4.14
CA GLY A 347 9.52 17.08 4.44
C GLY A 347 11.03 16.79 4.50
N ILE A 348 11.89 17.65 3.91
CA ILE A 348 13.34 17.58 4.12
C ILE A 348 13.70 18.10 5.50
N THR A 349 13.31 19.34 5.79
CA THR A 349 13.75 20.06 6.99
C THR A 349 13.02 19.60 8.25
N GLU A 350 11.77 19.17 8.11
CA GLU A 350 10.92 18.65 9.19
C GLU A 350 10.97 17.11 9.32
N SER A 351 11.98 16.47 8.75
CA SER A 351 12.29 15.06 9.06
C SER A 351 12.89 14.97 10.46
N PHE A 352 12.31 14.10 11.32
CA PHE A 352 12.69 13.97 12.73
C PHE A 352 13.55 12.73 12.97
N ASN A 353 14.51 12.84 13.89
CA ASN A 353 15.26 11.70 14.42
C ASN A 353 14.49 11.02 15.59
N ASP A 354 15.08 9.95 16.14
CA ASP A 354 14.50 9.22 17.28
C ASP A 354 14.44 10.06 18.58
N GLU A 355 15.20 11.14 18.66
CA GLU A 355 15.25 12.08 19.79
C GLU A 355 14.25 13.22 19.65
N GLY A 356 13.61 13.37 18.48
CA GLY A 356 12.65 14.40 18.16
C GLY A 356 13.27 15.69 17.63
N ASP A 357 14.56 15.68 17.26
CA ASP A 357 15.21 16.81 16.59
C ASP A 357 14.88 16.80 15.10
N GLU A 358 14.71 17.99 14.51
CA GLU A 358 14.54 18.18 13.09
C GLU A 358 15.87 18.05 12.33
N PHE A 359 15.83 17.58 11.08
CA PHE A 359 16.97 17.65 10.17
C PHE A 359 17.42 19.10 9.98
N GLY A 360 16.48 19.97 9.72
CA GLY A 360 16.65 21.42 9.68
C GLY A 360 17.38 21.96 8.45
N GLU A 361 17.12 23.21 8.13
CA GLU A 361 17.72 23.90 6.97
C GLU A 361 19.26 23.96 7.03
N GLN A 362 19.83 24.03 8.24
CA GLN A 362 21.28 24.15 8.39
C GLN A 362 22.03 22.92 7.86
N ARG A 363 21.53 21.70 8.13
CA ARG A 363 22.13 20.47 7.59
C ARG A 363 21.99 20.41 6.07
N LEU A 364 20.85 20.81 5.53
CA LEU A 364 20.67 20.92 4.08
C LEU A 364 21.69 21.85 3.44
N ILE A 365 21.92 23.03 4.01
CA ILE A 365 22.92 24.00 3.52
C ILE A 365 24.34 23.41 3.57
N GLU A 366 24.69 22.75 4.66
CA GLU A 366 26.01 22.13 4.85
C GLU A 366 26.24 21.02 3.82
N THR A 367 25.25 20.16 3.60
CA THR A 367 25.32 19.10 2.60
C THR A 367 25.43 19.65 1.18
N LEU A 368 24.68 20.71 0.84
CA LEU A 368 24.83 21.42 -0.43
C LEU A 368 26.25 21.98 -0.65
N ARG A 369 26.84 22.58 0.39
CA ARG A 369 28.21 23.13 0.33
C ARG A 369 29.26 22.05 0.13
N GLN A 370 29.13 20.93 0.86
CA GLN A 370 30.07 19.80 0.78
C GLN A 370 30.03 19.11 -0.58
N ASN A 371 28.86 19.09 -1.21
CA ASN A 371 28.64 18.41 -2.50
C ASN A 371 28.59 19.36 -3.70
N ARG A 372 29.17 20.56 -3.53
CA ARG A 372 29.15 21.60 -4.57
C ARG A 372 29.73 21.13 -5.90
N GLU A 373 30.85 20.41 -5.86
CA GLU A 373 31.58 19.95 -7.06
C GLU A 373 30.98 18.67 -7.66
N GLN A 374 30.04 18.03 -6.98
CA GLN A 374 29.38 16.82 -7.48
C GLN A 374 28.31 17.17 -8.53
N PRO A 375 27.98 16.28 -9.47
CA PRO A 375 26.84 16.44 -10.35
C PRO A 375 25.54 16.64 -9.56
N SER A 376 24.57 17.37 -10.14
CA SER A 376 23.29 17.66 -9.48
C SER A 376 22.57 16.41 -8.98
N LYS A 377 22.62 15.32 -9.77
CA LYS A 377 22.04 14.02 -9.41
C LYS A 377 22.73 13.39 -8.18
N ALA A 378 24.04 13.45 -8.10
CA ALA A 378 24.78 12.93 -6.94
C ALA A 378 24.49 13.75 -5.69
N CYS A 379 24.43 15.08 -5.84
CA CYS A 379 24.05 15.99 -4.75
C CYS A 379 22.67 15.68 -4.19
N VAL A 380 21.65 15.49 -5.04
CA VAL A 380 20.29 15.10 -4.64
C VAL A 380 20.32 13.75 -3.91
N SER A 381 21.00 12.73 -4.47
CA SER A 381 21.11 11.42 -3.80
C SER A 381 21.72 11.53 -2.41
N THR A 382 22.81 12.28 -2.26
CA THR A 382 23.48 12.45 -0.96
C THR A 382 22.55 13.13 0.07
N ILE A 383 21.84 14.20 -0.31
CA ILE A 383 20.90 14.87 0.58
C ILE A 383 19.80 13.91 1.03
N ILE A 384 19.21 13.18 0.11
CA ILE A 384 18.15 12.21 0.41
C ILE A 384 18.66 11.09 1.33
N ASP A 385 19.86 10.58 1.08
CA ASP A 385 20.47 9.55 1.93
C ASP A 385 20.77 10.09 3.33
N GLU A 386 21.21 11.33 3.47
CA GLU A 386 21.42 11.97 4.78
C GLU A 386 20.11 12.14 5.54
N VAL A 387 19.04 12.61 4.89
CA VAL A 387 17.71 12.73 5.51
C VAL A 387 17.22 11.36 5.99
N ARG A 388 17.35 10.31 5.17
CA ARG A 388 16.96 8.93 5.53
C ARG A 388 17.79 8.35 6.67
N HIS A 389 19.09 8.64 6.72
CA HIS A 389 19.95 8.20 7.82
C HIS A 389 19.64 8.93 9.12
N PHE A 390 19.23 10.18 9.02
CA PHE A 390 18.85 10.99 10.17
C PHE A 390 17.49 10.58 10.73
N SER A 391 16.47 10.42 9.85
CA SER A 391 15.13 9.96 10.21
C SER A 391 15.02 8.46 9.91
N ARG A 392 15.19 7.62 10.92
CA ARG A 392 15.06 6.16 10.81
C ARG A 392 13.62 5.68 10.94
N GLN A 393 12.72 6.56 11.31
CA GLN A 393 11.30 6.30 11.49
C GLN A 393 10.57 6.34 10.15
N GLU A 394 9.28 6.03 10.17
CA GLU A 394 8.39 6.17 9.01
C GLU A 394 8.35 7.64 8.55
N GLN A 395 8.48 7.85 7.26
CA GLN A 395 8.43 9.19 6.66
C GLN A 395 7.05 9.83 6.92
N HIS A 396 7.05 11.01 7.56
CA HIS A 396 5.82 11.68 7.99
C HIS A 396 5.23 12.60 6.92
N ASP A 397 6.06 13.15 6.03
CA ASP A 397 5.63 14.02 4.93
C ASP A 397 6.36 13.71 3.63
N ASP A 398 5.81 14.18 2.53
CA ASP A 398 6.42 14.03 1.21
C ASP A 398 7.75 14.80 1.16
N ILE A 399 8.76 14.22 0.53
CA ILE A 399 10.08 14.82 0.39
C ILE A 399 10.32 15.16 -1.07
N THR A 400 10.39 16.45 -1.38
CA THR A 400 10.69 16.91 -2.73
C THR A 400 11.92 17.81 -2.75
N LEU A 401 12.78 17.59 -3.72
CA LEU A 401 14.01 18.35 -3.91
C LEU A 401 14.34 18.54 -5.39
N ILE A 402 14.60 19.78 -5.80
CA ILE A 402 15.29 20.11 -7.05
C ILE A 402 16.65 20.72 -6.71
N VAL A 403 17.69 20.26 -7.36
CA VAL A 403 19.00 20.92 -7.37
C VAL A 403 19.35 21.31 -8.79
N ALA A 404 19.62 22.60 -9.01
CA ALA A 404 20.05 23.14 -10.29
C ALA A 404 21.38 23.88 -10.12
N LYS A 405 22.36 23.56 -10.98
CA LYS A 405 23.75 24.09 -10.93
C LYS A 405 24.05 24.84 -12.21
N CYS A 406 24.38 26.13 -12.08
CA CYS A 406 24.84 26.92 -13.23
C CYS A 406 26.27 26.50 -13.61
N GLN A 407 26.47 26.25 -14.91
CA GLN A 407 27.75 25.82 -15.51
C GLN A 407 28.41 26.94 -16.27
#